data_4337f1a18c79f7eb3539ba4901d3df95
#
_entry.id   4337f1a18c79f7eb3539ba4901d3df95
#
_cell.length_a   1.000
_cell.length_b   1.000
_cell.length_c   1.000
_cell.angle_alpha   90.00
_cell.angle_beta   90.00
_cell.angle_gamma   90.00
#
_symmetry.space_group_name_H-M   'P 1'
#
loop_
_entity.id
_entity.type
_entity.pdbx_description
1 polymer ?
#
loop_
_entity_poly.entity_id
_entity_poly.type
_entity_poly.pdbx_seq_one_letter_code
_entity_poly.pdbx_strand_id
1 'polypeptide(L)'
;MAEVFNRAYIEPEDYQINTWMTLYKVNTQLTGAMVFDFSVSNMKDNNVTIEIQLVNGENILHYILGPTELQGQGIAWDSSHKIVMMPNDELQVKASAEGVSFYASIVSGLKLPA
;
A
#
# COMPACT_ATOMS: atom_id res chain seq x y z
N MET A 1 -8.11 -8.06 22.25
CA MET A 1 -7.33 -8.58 21.13
C MET A 1 -6.03 -7.81 21.06
N ALA A 2 -4.93 -8.51 21.00
CA ALA A 2 -3.61 -7.90 20.98
C ALA A 2 -3.30 -7.30 19.60
N GLU A 3 -2.56 -6.20 19.63
CA GLU A 3 -2.00 -5.60 18.42
C GLU A 3 -0.91 -6.50 17.85
N VAL A 4 -0.84 -6.57 16.53
CA VAL A 4 0.14 -7.40 15.84
C VAL A 4 0.91 -6.54 14.85
N PHE A 5 2.22 -6.52 14.98
CA PHE A 5 3.09 -5.92 13.96
C PHE A 5 3.24 -6.89 12.80
N ASN A 6 3.08 -6.37 11.60
CA ASN A 6 3.03 -7.18 10.39
C ASN A 6 3.62 -6.41 9.22
N ARG A 7 3.70 -7.09 8.08
CA ARG A 7 4.12 -6.45 6.84
C ARG A 7 3.28 -6.97 5.68
N ALA A 8 3.11 -6.13 4.67
CA ALA A 8 2.50 -6.49 3.40
C ALA A 8 3.44 -6.11 2.28
N TYR A 9 3.53 -6.93 1.25
CA TYR A 9 4.42 -6.64 0.13
C TYR A 9 3.93 -7.32 -1.15
N ILE A 10 4.33 -6.73 -2.28
CA ILE A 10 4.14 -7.31 -3.60
C ILE A 10 5.52 -7.37 -4.24
N GLU A 11 5.96 -8.58 -4.57
CA GLU A 11 7.23 -8.78 -5.24
C GLU A 11 7.13 -8.41 -6.72
N PRO A 12 8.24 -8.01 -7.37
CA PRO A 12 8.20 -7.60 -8.77
C PRO A 12 7.62 -8.63 -9.73
N GLU A 13 7.83 -9.90 -9.44
CA GLU A 13 7.37 -11.01 -10.30
C GLU A 13 5.88 -11.31 -10.17
N ASP A 14 5.26 -10.86 -9.07
CA ASP A 14 3.84 -11.07 -8.81
C ASP A 14 2.98 -9.92 -9.31
N TYR A 15 3.60 -8.96 -9.98
CA TYR A 15 2.97 -7.71 -10.32
C TYR A 15 2.25 -7.76 -11.67
N GLN A 16 1.03 -7.19 -11.72
CA GLN A 16 0.27 -7.04 -12.96
C GLN A 16 0.30 -5.59 -13.42
N ILE A 17 0.83 -5.34 -14.61
CA ILE A 17 1.05 -4.00 -15.17
C ILE A 17 -0.27 -3.26 -15.31
N ASN A 18 -0.28 -1.98 -14.91
CA ASN A 18 -1.42 -1.06 -15.01
C ASN A 18 -2.71 -1.58 -14.37
N THR A 19 -2.58 -2.43 -13.36
CA THR A 19 -3.71 -3.01 -12.65
C THR A 19 -3.63 -2.64 -11.18
N TRP A 20 -4.73 -2.18 -10.59
CA TRP A 20 -4.80 -1.97 -9.15
C TRP A 20 -4.72 -3.30 -8.45
N MET A 21 -3.76 -3.44 -7.56
CA MET A 21 -3.54 -4.65 -6.76
C MET A 21 -3.66 -4.32 -5.29
N THR A 22 -4.25 -5.24 -4.53
CA THR A 22 -4.38 -5.07 -3.08
C THR A 22 -3.03 -5.31 -2.41
N LEU A 23 -2.51 -4.28 -1.73
CA LEU A 23 -1.34 -4.44 -0.87
C LEU A 23 -1.77 -4.96 0.50
N TYR A 24 -2.82 -4.38 1.07
CA TYR A 24 -3.35 -4.79 2.37
C TYR A 24 -4.84 -4.46 2.48
N LYS A 25 -5.60 -5.33 3.12
CA LYS A 25 -7.02 -5.13 3.37
C LYS A 25 -7.36 -5.50 4.82
N VAL A 26 -8.18 -4.68 5.47
CA VAL A 26 -8.70 -4.99 6.79
C VAL A 26 -9.95 -5.87 6.62
N ASN A 27 -9.79 -7.16 6.93
CA ASN A 27 -10.84 -8.17 6.72
C ASN A 27 -11.72 -8.44 7.94
N THR A 28 -11.51 -7.71 9.04
CA THR A 28 -12.30 -7.85 10.26
C THR A 28 -13.25 -6.67 10.43
N GLN A 29 -14.37 -6.90 11.11
CA GLN A 29 -15.30 -5.83 11.49
C GLN A 29 -15.04 -5.34 12.92
N LEU A 30 -14.09 -5.94 13.65
CA LEU A 30 -13.87 -5.69 15.06
C LEU A 30 -12.71 -4.74 15.34
N THR A 31 -11.73 -4.70 14.46
CA THR A 31 -10.51 -3.92 14.67
C THR A 31 -10.10 -3.21 13.39
N GLY A 32 -9.25 -2.22 13.53
CA GLY A 32 -8.62 -1.53 12.42
C GLY A 32 -7.15 -1.87 12.32
N ALA A 33 -6.46 -1.15 11.46
CA ALA A 33 -5.02 -1.27 11.25
C ALA A 33 -4.42 0.10 10.98
N MET A 34 -3.11 0.21 11.08
CA MET A 34 -2.38 1.41 10.70
C MET A 34 -1.16 1.02 9.88
N VAL A 35 -1.03 1.63 8.72
CA VAL A 35 0.22 1.58 7.95
C VAL A 35 1.09 2.71 8.46
N PHE A 36 2.24 2.40 9.03
CA PHE A 36 3.12 3.41 9.60
C PHE A 36 4.38 3.64 8.77
N ASP A 37 4.57 2.86 7.73
CA ASP A 37 5.68 3.04 6.80
C ASP A 37 5.37 2.29 5.51
N PHE A 38 5.79 2.84 4.38
CA PHE A 38 5.75 2.11 3.12
C PHE A 38 6.94 2.51 2.24
N SER A 39 7.31 1.62 1.34
CA SER A 39 8.34 1.91 0.35
C SER A 39 7.98 1.26 -0.98
N VAL A 40 8.46 1.88 -2.04
CA VAL A 40 8.31 1.39 -3.40
C VAL A 40 9.67 1.44 -4.06
N SER A 41 10.10 0.35 -4.67
CA SER A 41 11.38 0.34 -5.36
C SER A 41 11.21 -0.11 -6.80
N ASN A 42 11.90 0.56 -7.69
CA ASN A 42 11.98 0.20 -9.11
C ASN A 42 13.27 -0.58 -9.33
N MET A 43 13.15 -1.86 -9.61
CA MET A 43 14.28 -2.78 -9.76
C MET A 43 14.84 -2.80 -11.18
N LYS A 44 14.22 -2.07 -12.09
CA LYS A 44 14.62 -2.01 -13.51
C LYS A 44 15.31 -0.69 -13.82
N ASP A 45 15.84 -0.56 -15.05
CA ASP A 45 16.58 0.63 -15.47
C ASP A 45 15.68 1.72 -16.05
N ASN A 46 14.46 1.38 -16.44
CA ASN A 46 13.52 2.31 -17.03
C ASN A 46 12.66 2.99 -15.96
N ASN A 47 12.20 4.21 -16.26
CA ASN A 47 11.26 4.90 -15.38
C ASN A 47 9.90 4.21 -15.36
N VAL A 48 9.21 4.31 -14.25
CA VAL A 48 7.88 3.73 -14.07
C VAL A 48 6.98 4.73 -13.34
N THR A 49 5.71 4.74 -13.68
CA THR A 49 4.72 5.55 -12.95
C THR A 49 4.02 4.67 -11.94
N ILE A 50 3.99 5.12 -10.68
CA ILE A 50 3.36 4.41 -9.58
C ILE A 50 2.24 5.23 -8.97
N GLU A 51 1.26 4.54 -8.39
CA GLU A 51 0.11 5.15 -7.70
C GLU A 51 -0.28 4.29 -6.51
N ILE A 52 -0.74 4.94 -5.45
CA ILE A 52 -1.23 4.28 -4.24
C ILE A 52 -2.53 4.96 -3.82
N GLN A 53 -3.57 4.17 -3.54
CA GLN A 53 -4.87 4.69 -3.10
C GLN A 53 -5.43 3.89 -1.93
N LEU A 54 -6.26 4.57 -1.14
CA LEU A 54 -7.05 3.95 -0.06
C LEU A 54 -8.50 3.88 -0.53
N VAL A 55 -9.10 2.70 -0.50
CA VAL A 55 -10.48 2.49 -0.93
C VAL A 55 -11.29 1.76 0.13
N ASN A 56 -12.60 1.90 0.07
CA ASN A 56 -13.53 1.10 0.87
C ASN A 56 -14.63 0.60 -0.07
N GLY A 57 -14.60 -0.69 -0.38
CA GLY A 57 -15.46 -1.25 -1.41
C GLY A 57 -15.14 -0.63 -2.77
N GLU A 58 -16.12 0.05 -3.35
CA GLU A 58 -15.93 0.72 -4.65
C GLU A 58 -15.58 2.21 -4.50
N ASN A 59 -15.53 2.70 -3.26
CA ASN A 59 -15.29 4.11 -3.00
C ASN A 59 -13.82 4.40 -2.77
N ILE A 60 -13.26 5.31 -3.58
CA ILE A 60 -11.91 5.82 -3.33
C ILE A 60 -12.01 6.84 -2.21
N LEU A 61 -11.33 6.57 -1.10
CA LEU A 61 -11.30 7.45 0.07
C LEU A 61 -10.22 8.51 -0.06
N HIS A 62 -9.06 8.14 -0.57
CA HIS A 62 -7.93 9.05 -0.65
C HIS A 62 -6.84 8.48 -1.57
N TYR A 63 -6.27 9.36 -2.38
CA TYR A 63 -5.05 9.04 -3.11
C TYR A 63 -3.86 9.31 -2.20
N ILE A 64 -3.20 8.25 -1.76
CA ILE A 64 -2.02 8.36 -0.89
C ILE A 64 -0.84 8.89 -1.70
N LEU A 65 -0.70 8.38 -2.92
CA LEU A 65 0.29 8.84 -3.87
C LEU A 65 -0.36 8.85 -5.24
N GLY A 66 -0.56 10.03 -5.81
CA GLY A 66 -1.04 10.17 -7.18
C GLY A 66 0.03 9.71 -8.17
N PRO A 67 -0.26 9.78 -9.48
CA PRO A 67 0.71 9.33 -10.48
C PRO A 67 2.07 9.99 -10.27
N THR A 68 3.06 9.20 -9.96
CA THR A 68 4.41 9.66 -9.64
C THR A 68 5.42 8.84 -10.42
N GLU A 69 6.32 9.52 -11.13
CA GLU A 69 7.38 8.86 -11.86
C GLU A 69 8.49 8.45 -10.90
N LEU A 70 8.85 7.17 -10.94
CA LEU A 70 9.94 6.60 -10.19
C LEU A 70 11.05 6.24 -11.18
N GLN A 71 12.22 6.83 -10.99
CA GLN A 71 13.36 6.60 -11.87
C GLN A 71 13.84 5.15 -11.80
N GLY A 72 14.50 4.70 -12.86
CA GLY A 72 15.17 3.41 -12.87
C GLY A 72 16.10 3.26 -11.68
N GLN A 73 16.04 2.11 -10.98
CA GLN A 73 16.77 1.83 -9.75
C GLN A 73 16.40 2.77 -8.59
N GLY A 74 15.30 3.53 -8.74
CA GLY A 74 14.87 4.48 -7.73
C GLY A 74 14.03 3.86 -6.62
N ILE A 75 14.00 4.55 -5.47
CA ILE A 75 13.20 4.17 -4.31
C ILE A 75 12.40 5.38 -3.86
N ALA A 76 11.10 5.16 -3.64
CA ALA A 76 10.23 6.14 -2.99
C ALA A 76 9.72 5.53 -1.69
N TRP A 77 9.74 6.32 -0.63
CA TRP A 77 9.21 5.87 0.66
C TRP A 77 8.58 7.04 1.39
N ASP A 78 7.70 6.73 2.32
CA ASP A 78 7.12 7.70 3.22
C ASP A 78 6.90 7.07 4.59
N SER A 79 7.69 7.50 5.57
CA SER A 79 7.56 7.08 6.96
C SER A 79 6.95 8.16 7.85
N SER A 80 6.66 9.35 7.29
CA SER A 80 6.12 10.46 8.05
C SER A 80 4.59 10.45 8.15
N HIS A 81 3.92 9.76 7.25
CA HIS A 81 2.46 9.70 7.20
C HIS A 81 1.96 8.35 7.70
N LYS A 82 0.99 8.43 8.63
CA LYS A 82 0.29 7.25 9.14
C LYS A 82 -1.02 7.10 8.38
N ILE A 83 -1.30 5.91 7.92
CA ILE A 83 -2.56 5.60 7.23
C ILE A 83 -3.39 4.75 8.15
N VAL A 84 -4.48 5.33 8.69
CA VAL A 84 -5.41 4.60 9.55
C VAL A 84 -6.43 3.91 8.67
N MET A 85 -6.58 2.59 8.87
CA MET A 85 -7.50 1.78 8.10
C MET A 85 -8.59 1.23 9.01
N MET A 86 -9.82 1.43 8.59
CA MET A 86 -11.02 0.94 9.27
C MET A 86 -11.47 -0.39 8.61
N PRO A 87 -12.45 -1.10 9.19
CA PRO A 87 -12.96 -2.32 8.56
C PRO A 87 -13.32 -2.13 7.09
N ASN A 88 -12.93 -3.10 6.26
CA ASN A 88 -13.10 -3.13 4.81
C ASN A 88 -12.26 -2.13 4.02
N ASP A 89 -11.45 -1.32 4.68
CA ASP A 89 -10.51 -0.47 3.97
C ASP A 89 -9.43 -1.31 3.31
N GLU A 90 -9.03 -0.88 2.14
CA GLU A 90 -8.05 -1.59 1.32
C GLU A 90 -7.03 -0.60 0.76
N LEU A 91 -5.77 -0.91 0.94
CA LEU A 91 -4.66 -0.16 0.35
C LEU A 91 -4.30 -0.81 -0.97
N GLN A 92 -4.45 -0.07 -2.06
CA GLN A 92 -4.21 -0.55 -3.41
C GLN A 92 -3.03 0.18 -4.05
N VAL A 93 -2.30 -0.54 -4.87
CA VAL A 93 -1.12 -0.04 -5.57
C VAL A 93 -1.20 -0.37 -7.05
N LYS A 94 -0.54 0.46 -7.86
CA LYS A 94 -0.52 0.30 -9.31
C LYS A 94 0.81 0.82 -9.86
N ALA A 95 1.35 0.15 -10.86
CA ALA A 95 2.54 0.60 -11.56
C ALA A 95 2.41 0.34 -13.06
N SER A 96 3.09 1.16 -13.86
CA SER A 96 2.99 1.13 -15.32
C SER A 96 3.90 0.10 -15.99
N ALA A 97 4.80 -0.54 -15.24
CA ALA A 97 5.74 -1.50 -15.79
C ALA A 97 6.13 -2.55 -14.75
N GLU A 98 6.74 -3.62 -15.20
CA GLU A 98 7.28 -4.68 -14.33
C GLU A 98 8.46 -4.20 -13.50
N GLY A 99 8.84 -5.00 -12.52
CA GLY A 99 10.05 -4.78 -11.73
C GLY A 99 9.88 -3.84 -10.56
N VAL A 100 8.64 -3.54 -10.18
CA VAL A 100 8.35 -2.67 -9.04
C VAL A 100 7.98 -3.52 -7.83
N SER A 101 8.56 -3.20 -6.70
CA SER A 101 8.29 -3.84 -5.42
C SER A 101 7.60 -2.85 -4.49
N PHE A 102 6.49 -3.26 -3.87
CA PHE A 102 5.78 -2.48 -2.86
C PHE A 102 5.91 -3.17 -1.50
N TYR A 103 6.12 -2.37 -0.46
CA TYR A 103 6.27 -2.88 0.90
C TYR A 103 5.63 -1.92 1.89
N ALA A 104 4.91 -2.45 2.87
CA ALA A 104 4.32 -1.66 3.95
C ALA A 104 4.53 -2.34 5.28
N SER A 105 4.83 -1.54 6.30
CA SER A 105 4.88 -1.96 7.69
C SER A 105 3.56 -1.60 8.36
N ILE A 106 2.92 -2.56 9.00
CA ILE A 106 1.53 -2.46 9.46
C ILE A 106 1.42 -2.91 10.90
N VAL A 107 0.60 -2.21 11.67
CA VAL A 107 0.10 -2.72 12.94
C VAL A 107 -1.39 -2.99 12.78
N SER A 108 -1.82 -4.21 13.07
CA SER A 108 -3.22 -4.63 12.99
C SER A 108 -3.77 -4.92 14.38
N GLY A 109 -5.08 -5.19 14.47
CA GLY A 109 -5.72 -5.46 15.74
C GLY A 109 -5.93 -4.21 16.60
N LEU A 110 -5.94 -3.04 15.99
CA LEU A 110 -6.17 -1.80 16.71
C LEU A 110 -7.63 -1.65 17.10
N LYS A 111 -7.86 -1.24 18.36
CA LYS A 111 -9.21 -1.03 18.88
C LYS A 111 -9.87 0.12 18.12
N LEU A 112 -11.08 -0.14 17.63
CA LEU A 112 -11.87 0.89 16.96
C LEU A 112 -12.40 1.90 17.98
N PRO A 113 -12.65 3.15 17.55
CA PRO A 113 -13.33 4.14 18.39
C PRO A 113 -14.70 3.64 18.82
N ALA A 114 -15.07 3.96 20.03
CA ALA A 114 -16.38 3.60 20.56
C ALA A 114 -17.47 4.49 19.96
#